data_8fc13a3c7f5855da4972ca6147a04295
#
_entry.id   8fc13a3c7f5855da4972ca6147a04295
#
_cell.length_a   1.000
_cell.length_b   1.000
_cell.length_c   1.000
_cell.angle_alpha   90.00
_cell.angle_beta   90.00
_cell.angle_gamma   90.00
#
_symmetry.space_group_name_H-M   'P 1'
#
loop_
_entity.id
_entity.type
_entity.pdbx_description
1 polymer ?
#
loop_
_entity_poly.entity_id
_entity_poly.type
_entity_poly.pdbx_seq_one_letter_code
_entity_poly.pdbx_strand_id
1 'polypeptide(L)'
;VPYTQKALDEFVGTQADQHVSESEAILIAESAQKRARYLAPDNLNQSLFGVGCTAAIATDRIRKSEDRAHIAWFDGRQTGGISVWFDKEARTRADEEKIVASIVMNSIAAVLKIDDRLEISILETERIDEFG
;
A
#
# COMPACT_ATOMS: atom_id res chain seq x y z
N VAL A 1 -16.63 -13.72 -12.89
CA VAL A 1 -16.73 -14.84 -11.96
C VAL A 1 -17.98 -14.67 -11.12
N PRO A 2 -18.85 -15.67 -11.12
CA PRO A 2 -20.12 -15.56 -10.42
C PRO A 2 -20.00 -15.85 -8.92
N TYR A 3 -19.30 -15.01 -8.21
CA TYR A 3 -19.32 -15.13 -6.75
C TYR A 3 -20.58 -14.46 -6.21
N THR A 4 -21.24 -15.12 -5.27
CA THR A 4 -22.27 -14.43 -4.51
C THR A 4 -21.58 -13.43 -3.59
N GLN A 5 -22.28 -12.36 -3.21
CA GLN A 5 -21.72 -11.37 -2.32
C GLN A 5 -21.25 -12.00 -1.01
N LYS A 6 -22.05 -12.94 -0.48
CA LYS A 6 -21.71 -13.65 0.75
C LYS A 6 -20.43 -14.46 0.59
N ALA A 7 -20.30 -15.21 -0.51
CA ALA A 7 -19.10 -16.00 -0.76
C ALA A 7 -17.87 -15.12 -0.92
N LEU A 8 -18.01 -13.99 -1.60
CA LEU A 8 -16.92 -13.03 -1.77
C LEU A 8 -16.52 -12.44 -0.41
N ASP A 9 -17.49 -12.05 0.40
CA ASP A 9 -17.23 -11.50 1.73
C ASP A 9 -16.52 -12.52 2.63
N GLU A 10 -16.94 -13.78 2.59
CA GLU A 10 -16.28 -14.84 3.34
C GLU A 10 -14.85 -15.06 2.86
N PHE A 11 -14.65 -15.10 1.55
CA PHE A 11 -13.32 -15.25 0.96
C PHE A 11 -12.41 -14.09 1.37
N VAL A 12 -12.89 -12.86 1.22
CA VAL A 12 -12.12 -11.67 1.57
C VAL A 12 -11.82 -11.67 3.06
N GLY A 13 -12.82 -12.00 3.91
CA GLY A 13 -12.63 -12.07 5.35
C GLY A 13 -11.62 -13.13 5.77
N THR A 14 -11.54 -14.24 5.03
CA THR A 14 -10.61 -15.33 5.32
C THR A 14 -9.20 -15.06 4.77
N GLN A 15 -9.11 -14.44 3.60
CA GLN A 15 -7.85 -14.29 2.86
C GLN A 15 -7.28 -12.87 2.91
N ALA A 16 -8.07 -11.87 3.31
CA ALA A 16 -7.65 -10.48 3.25
C ALA A 16 -6.32 -10.23 3.96
N ASP A 17 -6.16 -10.80 5.15
CA ASP A 17 -4.94 -10.61 5.93
C ASP A 17 -3.72 -11.26 5.29
N GLN A 18 -3.91 -12.34 4.53
CA GLN A 18 -2.82 -13.01 3.83
C GLN A 18 -2.33 -12.20 2.64
N HIS A 19 -3.20 -11.35 2.09
CA HIS A 19 -2.86 -10.51 0.95
C HIS A 19 -2.38 -9.11 1.34
N VAL A 20 -2.40 -8.78 2.62
CA VAL A 20 -1.87 -7.51 3.12
C VAL A 20 -0.44 -7.73 3.55
N SER A 21 0.49 -7.57 2.60
CA SER A 21 1.90 -7.86 2.81
C SER A 21 2.77 -6.99 1.91
N GLU A 22 4.06 -6.93 2.24
CA GLU A 22 5.06 -6.26 1.42
C GLU A 22 5.11 -6.88 0.02
N SER A 23 5.08 -8.22 -0.06
CA SER A 23 5.12 -8.95 -1.33
C SER A 23 3.96 -8.58 -2.24
N GLU A 24 2.76 -8.48 -1.69
CA GLU A 24 1.58 -8.09 -2.47
C GLU A 24 1.68 -6.65 -2.95
N ALA A 25 2.15 -5.74 -2.08
CA ALA A 25 2.35 -4.34 -2.45
C ALA A 25 3.36 -4.22 -3.60
N ILE A 26 4.44 -4.97 -3.54
CA ILE A 26 5.47 -5.00 -4.59
C ILE A 26 4.87 -5.54 -5.89
N LEU A 27 4.11 -6.63 -5.84
CA LEU A 27 3.47 -7.19 -7.04
C LEU A 27 2.52 -6.19 -7.70
N ILE A 28 1.75 -5.45 -6.90
CA ILE A 28 0.85 -4.43 -7.42
C ILE A 28 1.65 -3.30 -8.07
N ALA A 29 2.74 -2.86 -7.42
CA ALA A 29 3.59 -1.81 -7.96
C ALA A 29 4.22 -2.22 -9.29
N GLU A 30 4.74 -3.45 -9.36
CA GLU A 30 5.33 -3.99 -10.58
C GLU A 30 4.31 -4.12 -11.69
N SER A 31 3.11 -4.61 -11.37
CA SER A 31 2.02 -4.74 -12.34
C SER A 31 1.56 -3.39 -12.87
N ALA A 32 1.49 -2.39 -11.99
CA ALA A 32 1.11 -1.04 -12.38
C ALA A 32 2.15 -0.42 -13.32
N GLN A 33 3.43 -0.61 -13.04
CA GLN A 33 4.51 -0.11 -13.90
C GLN A 33 4.48 -0.78 -15.27
N LYS A 34 4.30 -2.08 -15.30
CA LYS A 34 4.18 -2.83 -16.57
C LYS A 34 2.98 -2.37 -17.38
N ARG A 35 1.86 -2.11 -16.71
CA ARG A 35 0.65 -1.60 -17.38
C ARG A 35 0.88 -0.21 -17.96
N ALA A 36 1.58 0.66 -17.21
CA ALA A 36 1.92 1.99 -17.70
C ALA A 36 2.81 1.90 -18.95
N ARG A 37 3.79 0.99 -18.93
CA ARG A 37 4.67 0.75 -20.09
C ARG A 37 3.88 0.24 -21.28
N TYR A 38 2.94 -0.66 -21.07
CA TYR A 38 2.09 -1.20 -22.12
C TYR A 38 1.21 -0.11 -22.74
N LEU A 39 0.67 0.79 -21.91
CA LEU A 39 -0.21 1.85 -22.37
C LEU A 39 0.53 2.99 -23.06
N ALA A 40 1.84 3.12 -22.88
CA ALA A 40 2.65 4.18 -23.46
C ALA A 40 3.91 3.59 -24.12
N PRO A 41 3.76 2.73 -25.15
CA PRO A 41 4.91 2.06 -25.74
C PRO A 41 5.84 3.00 -26.51
N ASP A 42 5.33 4.14 -26.98
CA ASP A 42 6.12 5.10 -27.73
C ASP A 42 6.97 6.03 -26.83
N ASN A 43 6.82 5.89 -25.53
CA ASN A 43 7.54 6.71 -24.55
C ASN A 43 8.64 5.92 -23.87
N LEU A 44 9.47 5.23 -24.66
CA LEU A 44 10.53 4.36 -24.16
C LEU A 44 11.56 5.08 -23.32
N ASN A 45 11.75 6.38 -23.58
CA ASN A 45 12.73 7.18 -22.83
C ASN A 45 12.14 7.82 -21.58
N GLN A 46 10.85 7.68 -21.34
CA GLN A 46 10.22 8.21 -20.14
C GLN A 46 10.33 7.21 -19.00
N SER A 47 10.58 7.72 -17.82
CA SER A 47 10.53 6.90 -16.61
C SER A 47 9.09 6.65 -16.25
N LEU A 48 8.70 5.39 -16.21
CA LEU A 48 7.38 4.97 -15.78
C LEU A 48 7.51 4.20 -14.47
N PHE A 49 6.57 4.42 -13.59
CA PHE A 49 6.61 3.78 -12.27
C PHE A 49 5.23 3.24 -11.90
N GLY A 50 5.21 2.38 -10.92
CA GLY A 50 3.99 1.88 -10.32
C GLY A 50 4.07 2.01 -8.80
N VAL A 51 2.91 2.24 -8.18
CA VAL A 51 2.77 2.25 -6.73
C VAL A 51 1.69 1.25 -6.36
N GLY A 52 1.98 0.41 -5.39
CA GLY A 52 1.04 -0.56 -4.88
C GLY A 52 0.80 -0.35 -3.39
N CYS A 53 -0.44 -0.54 -2.97
CA CYS A 53 -0.79 -0.43 -1.56
C CYS A 53 -1.68 -1.60 -1.18
N THR A 54 -1.32 -2.27 -0.09
CA THR A 54 -2.17 -3.26 0.55
C THR A 54 -2.40 -2.82 1.98
N ALA A 55 -3.65 -2.83 2.43
CA ALA A 55 -3.98 -2.31 3.74
C ALA A 55 -5.08 -3.13 4.42
N ALA A 56 -4.91 -3.34 5.72
CA ALA A 56 -5.93 -3.86 6.62
C ALA A 56 -6.08 -2.80 7.71
N ILE A 57 -6.97 -1.85 7.49
CA ILE A 57 -7.17 -0.72 8.40
C ILE A 57 -8.52 -0.83 9.10
N ALA A 58 -8.75 0.08 10.05
CA ALA A 58 -9.93 0.05 10.90
C ALA A 58 -11.22 0.00 10.07
N THR A 59 -12.11 -0.91 10.42
CA THR A 59 -13.43 -1.07 9.83
C THR A 59 -14.43 -1.29 10.97
N ASP A 60 -15.70 -1.45 10.61
CA ASP A 60 -16.74 -1.78 11.59
C ASP A 60 -16.63 -3.23 12.07
N ARG A 61 -15.78 -4.03 11.44
CA ARG A 61 -15.56 -5.43 11.83
C ARG A 61 -14.38 -5.55 12.77
N ILE A 62 -14.50 -6.44 13.73
CA ILE A 62 -13.37 -6.80 14.60
C ILE A 62 -12.45 -7.73 13.82
N ARG A 63 -11.17 -7.38 13.73
CA ARG A 63 -10.16 -8.22 13.11
C ARG A 63 -9.22 -8.77 14.17
N LYS A 64 -8.71 -9.97 13.90
CA LYS A 64 -7.72 -10.60 14.79
C LYS A 64 -6.32 -10.10 14.56
N SER A 65 -6.01 -9.74 13.31
CA SER A 65 -4.69 -9.25 12.95
C SER A 65 -4.55 -7.75 13.23
N GLU A 66 -3.31 -7.28 13.23
CA GLU A 66 -3.02 -5.87 13.39
C GLU A 66 -3.53 -5.04 12.22
N ASP A 67 -3.93 -3.82 12.49
CA ASP A 67 -4.18 -2.84 11.43
C ASP A 67 -2.83 -2.43 10.87
N ARG A 68 -2.69 -2.55 9.57
CA ARG A 68 -1.41 -2.30 8.91
C ARG A 68 -1.59 -1.92 7.46
N ALA A 69 -0.54 -1.35 6.88
CA ALA A 69 -0.50 -1.08 5.46
C ALA A 69 0.92 -1.25 4.94
N HIS A 70 1.04 -1.69 3.71
CA HIS A 70 2.29 -1.82 3.00
C HIS A 70 2.16 -1.07 1.69
N ILE A 71 3.03 -0.11 1.46
CA ILE A 71 3.04 0.70 0.25
C ILE A 71 4.38 0.47 -0.44
N ALA A 72 4.35 0.03 -1.69
CA ALA A 72 5.55 -0.21 -2.48
C ALA A 72 5.54 0.64 -3.74
N TRP A 73 6.73 0.94 -4.24
CA TRP A 73 6.89 1.57 -5.54
C TRP A 73 7.94 0.80 -6.36
N PHE A 74 7.82 0.89 -7.65
CA PHE A 74 8.72 0.24 -8.61
C PHE A 74 8.91 1.15 -9.80
N ASP A 75 10.17 1.42 -10.15
CA ASP A 75 10.49 2.34 -11.25
C ASP A 75 10.97 1.63 -12.52
N GLY A 76 10.82 0.30 -12.58
CA GLY A 76 11.30 -0.52 -13.67
C GLY A 76 12.64 -1.18 -13.37
N ARG A 77 13.34 -0.73 -12.34
CA ARG A 77 14.63 -1.29 -11.93
C ARG A 77 14.68 -1.57 -10.44
N GLN A 78 14.25 -0.63 -9.63
CA GLN A 78 14.36 -0.69 -8.18
C GLN A 78 12.98 -0.69 -7.55
N THR A 79 12.90 -1.38 -6.44
CA THR A 79 11.69 -1.44 -5.61
C THR A 79 12.02 -0.82 -4.26
N GLY A 80 11.08 -0.06 -3.74
CA GLY A 80 11.16 0.43 -2.38
C GLY A 80 9.78 0.46 -1.78
N GLY A 81 9.69 0.69 -0.49
CA GLY A 81 8.40 0.75 0.14
C GLY A 81 8.47 1.07 1.62
N ILE A 82 7.30 1.20 2.19
CA ILE A 82 7.10 1.52 3.61
C ILE A 82 5.97 0.65 4.13
N SER A 83 6.20 0.07 5.30
CA SER A 83 5.18 -0.66 6.05
C SER A 83 4.87 0.09 7.33
N VAL A 84 3.60 0.15 7.71
CA VAL A 84 3.16 0.77 8.94
C VAL A 84 2.20 -0.17 9.66
N TRP A 85 2.36 -0.25 11.00
CA TRP A 85 1.48 -1.02 11.88
C TRP A 85 0.86 -0.04 12.87
N PHE A 86 -0.48 -0.03 12.90
CA PHE A 86 -1.24 0.93 13.69
C PHE A 86 -1.68 0.34 15.02
N ASP A 87 -1.92 1.22 15.98
CA ASP A 87 -2.55 0.87 17.24
C ASP A 87 -4.07 0.96 17.05
N LYS A 88 -4.72 -0.20 16.96
CA LYS A 88 -6.18 -0.29 16.74
C LYS A 88 -7.01 0.47 17.76
N GLU A 89 -6.53 0.50 19.00
CA GLU A 89 -7.28 1.11 20.10
C GLU A 89 -7.15 2.63 20.11
N ALA A 90 -6.10 3.16 19.49
CA ALA A 90 -5.79 4.58 19.52
C ALA A 90 -6.16 5.32 18.24
N ARG A 91 -6.46 4.61 17.15
CA ARG A 91 -6.71 5.20 15.83
C ARG A 91 -8.12 4.91 15.35
N THR A 92 -8.72 5.93 14.73
CA THR A 92 -9.95 5.74 13.94
C THR A 92 -9.56 5.38 12.51
N ARG A 93 -10.54 4.95 11.72
CA ARG A 93 -10.33 4.69 10.30
C ARG A 93 -9.82 5.93 9.58
N ALA A 94 -10.40 7.10 9.88
CA ALA A 94 -9.99 8.36 9.26
C ALA A 94 -8.52 8.67 9.55
N ASP A 95 -8.08 8.44 10.80
CA ASP A 95 -6.68 8.62 11.18
C ASP A 95 -5.75 7.72 10.37
N GLU A 96 -6.11 6.45 10.25
CA GLU A 96 -5.30 5.46 9.54
C GLU A 96 -5.25 5.78 8.04
N GLU A 97 -6.39 6.12 7.44
CA GLU A 97 -6.46 6.49 6.03
C GLU A 97 -5.59 7.71 5.72
N LYS A 98 -5.58 8.68 6.60
CA LYS A 98 -4.76 9.89 6.43
C LYS A 98 -3.28 9.54 6.40
N ILE A 99 -2.84 8.68 7.31
CA ILE A 99 -1.43 8.27 7.37
C ILE A 99 -1.08 7.45 6.13
N VAL A 100 -1.92 6.50 5.73
CA VAL A 100 -1.70 5.70 4.53
C VAL A 100 -1.60 6.60 3.30
N ALA A 101 -2.51 7.57 3.16
CA ALA A 101 -2.47 8.51 2.04
C ALA A 101 -1.18 9.32 2.02
N SER A 102 -0.71 9.77 3.18
CA SER A 102 0.55 10.51 3.28
C SER A 102 1.75 9.64 2.87
N ILE A 103 1.74 8.36 3.26
CA ILE A 103 2.79 7.41 2.87
C ILE A 103 2.76 7.18 1.35
N VAL A 104 1.58 7.04 0.76
CA VAL A 104 1.44 6.89 -0.69
C VAL A 104 2.03 8.11 -1.40
N MET A 105 1.69 9.31 -0.94
CA MET A 105 2.23 10.54 -1.53
C MET A 105 3.74 10.61 -1.38
N ASN A 106 4.28 10.22 -0.22
CA ASN A 106 5.72 10.19 0.00
C ASN A 106 6.41 9.16 -0.90
N SER A 107 5.75 8.03 -1.15
CA SER A 107 6.27 7.00 -2.05
C SER A 107 6.33 7.48 -3.50
N ILE A 108 5.32 8.21 -3.94
CA ILE A 108 5.32 8.84 -5.26
C ILE A 108 6.45 9.86 -5.35
N ALA A 109 6.61 10.70 -4.33
CA ALA A 109 7.70 11.67 -4.29
C ALA A 109 9.07 10.98 -4.36
N ALA A 110 9.23 9.86 -3.65
CA ALA A 110 10.48 9.10 -3.66
C ALA A 110 10.81 8.56 -5.05
N VAL A 111 9.83 7.97 -5.73
CA VAL A 111 10.07 7.39 -7.05
C VAL A 111 10.30 8.47 -8.11
N LEU A 112 9.73 9.65 -7.94
CA LEU A 112 9.95 10.80 -8.81
C LEU A 112 11.18 11.61 -8.43
N LYS A 113 11.87 11.23 -7.36
CA LYS A 113 13.07 11.89 -6.85
C LYS A 113 12.82 13.34 -6.45
N ILE A 114 11.64 13.58 -5.89
CA ILE A 114 11.28 14.86 -5.28
C ILE A 114 11.69 14.79 -3.81
N ASP A 115 12.39 15.79 -3.32
CA ASP A 115 12.92 15.77 -1.96
C ASP A 115 11.87 16.06 -0.89
N ASP A 116 10.82 16.77 -1.23
CA ASP A 116 9.77 17.12 -0.27
C ASP A 116 9.02 15.87 0.21
N ARG A 117 8.68 15.86 1.48
CA ARG A 117 7.93 14.78 2.11
C ARG A 117 6.88 15.37 3.03
N LEU A 118 5.73 14.69 3.08
CA LEU A 118 4.73 14.96 4.09
C LEU A 118 5.21 14.39 5.42
N GLU A 119 4.96 15.13 6.48
CA GLU A 119 5.28 14.64 7.82
C GLU A 119 4.31 13.53 8.22
N ILE A 120 4.87 12.45 8.75
CA ILE A 120 4.10 11.31 9.23
C ILE A 120 4.39 11.15 10.71
N SER A 121 3.36 11.36 11.52
CA SER A 121 3.45 11.22 12.97
C SER A 121 2.79 9.93 13.40
N ILE A 122 3.54 9.05 14.03
CA ILE A 122 3.01 7.80 14.59
C ILE A 122 3.14 7.82 16.10
N LEU A 123 2.38 6.96 16.76
CA LEU A 123 2.37 6.82 18.20
C LEU A 123 3.49 5.87 18.64
N GLU A 124 3.87 5.92 19.93
CA GLU A 124 4.91 5.02 20.46
C GLU A 124 4.54 3.56 20.35
N THR A 125 3.23 3.25 20.32
CA THR A 125 2.71 1.89 20.18
C THR A 125 2.64 1.42 18.74
N GLU A 126 3.01 2.28 17.81
CA GLU A 126 2.98 1.99 16.38
C GLU A 126 4.39 1.81 15.83
N ARG A 127 4.48 1.22 14.64
CA ARG A 127 5.76 0.99 14.00
C ARG A 127 5.68 1.36 12.52
N ILE A 128 6.78 1.90 12.00
CA ILE A 128 6.92 2.18 10.58
C ILE A 128 8.33 1.73 10.15
N ASP A 129 8.40 0.97 9.06
CA ASP A 129 9.66 0.42 8.53
C ASP A 129 9.73 0.63 7.03
N GLU A 130 10.95 0.80 6.52
CA GLU A 130 11.20 0.82 5.10
C GLU A 130 11.61 -0.57 4.62
N PHE A 131 11.31 -0.89 3.37
CA PHE A 131 11.72 -2.15 2.73
C PHE A 131 12.11 -1.91 1.27
N GLY A 132 12.71 -2.94 0.68
CA GLY A 132 13.19 -2.90 -0.70
C GLY A 132 14.68 -2.85 -0.81
#